data_ca3053f4ba93e3b660416e8a536074c6
#
_entry.id   ca3053f4ba93e3b660416e8a536074c6
#
_cell.length_a   1.000
_cell.length_b   1.000
_cell.length_c   1.000
_cell.angle_alpha   90.00
_cell.angle_beta   90.00
_cell.angle_gamma   90.00
#
_symmetry.space_group_name_H-M   'P 1'
#
loop_
_entity.id
_entity.type
_entity.pdbx_description
1 polymer ?
#
loop_
_entity_poly.entity_id
_entity_poly.type
_entity_poly.pdbx_seq_one_letter_code
_entity_poly.pdbx_strand_id
1 'polypeptide(L)'
;MDEIFLSGRLSDAVCVLVSDEDQLVVEGLIAGMDADGNLVAAVEHNDYEDERYNSVSYLTVSREDAEALAREWGVTVRELPEEIYDSMEQWRETANPTLSQVRDCFKAVYDLLLDAGCHIRISRIAGHKGYTPC
;
A
#
# COMPACT_ATOMS: atom_id res chain seq x y z
N MET A 1 14.03 -7.21 -10.24
CA MET A 1 13.93 -6.22 -9.53
C MET A 1 12.95 -6.23 -8.50
N ASP A 2 12.86 -7.28 -7.81
CA ASP A 2 11.92 -7.42 -6.76
C ASP A 2 12.18 -6.47 -5.63
N GLU A 3 13.42 -6.02 -5.53
CA GLU A 3 13.77 -5.16 -4.43
C GLU A 3 13.06 -3.84 -4.44
N ILE A 4 12.54 -3.43 -5.62
CA ILE A 4 11.90 -2.16 -5.65
C ILE A 4 10.49 -2.24 -5.14
N PHE A 5 9.93 -3.42 -5.02
CA PHE A 5 8.54 -3.54 -4.60
C PHE A 5 8.48 -3.82 -3.11
N LEU A 6 7.76 -2.97 -2.40
CA LEU A 6 7.62 -3.14 -0.96
C LEU A 6 6.89 -4.42 -0.60
N SER A 7 6.02 -4.92 -1.48
CA SER A 7 5.26 -6.13 -1.17
C SER A 7 6.17 -7.30 -0.84
N GLY A 8 7.37 -7.36 -1.43
CA GLY A 8 8.31 -8.42 -1.13
C GLY A 8 9.01 -8.28 0.20
N ARG A 9 8.85 -7.13 0.87
CA ARG A 9 9.49 -6.85 2.14
C ARG A 9 8.53 -6.73 3.29
N LEU A 10 7.23 -6.85 3.02
CA LEU A 10 6.22 -6.73 4.06
C LEU A 10 5.73 -8.10 4.47
N SER A 11 5.46 -8.25 5.77
CA SER A 11 4.83 -9.46 6.26
C SER A 11 3.32 -9.22 6.34
N ASP A 12 2.56 -10.29 6.29
CA ASP A 12 1.09 -10.25 6.33
C ASP A 12 0.52 -9.35 5.24
N ALA A 13 1.21 -9.28 4.11
CA ALA A 13 0.85 -8.38 3.02
C ALA A 13 -0.38 -8.86 2.28
N VAL A 14 -1.25 -7.92 1.94
CA VAL A 14 -2.43 -8.18 1.14
C VAL A 14 -2.48 -7.18 -0.01
N CYS A 15 -3.02 -7.62 -1.15
CA CYS A 15 -3.26 -6.71 -2.26
C CYS A 15 -4.67 -6.16 -2.12
N VAL A 16 -4.78 -4.86 -1.84
CA VAL A 16 -6.06 -4.22 -1.60
C VAL A 16 -6.79 -3.96 -2.90
N LEU A 17 -6.08 -3.49 -3.92
CA LEU A 17 -6.66 -3.18 -5.21
C LEU A 17 -5.55 -3.14 -6.25
N VAL A 18 -5.82 -3.65 -7.43
CA VAL A 18 -4.85 -3.60 -8.53
C VAL A 18 -5.58 -3.15 -9.78
N SER A 19 -4.93 -2.31 -10.59
CA SER A 19 -5.49 -1.83 -11.84
C SER A 19 -5.48 -2.95 -12.89
N ASP A 20 -6.06 -2.66 -14.06
CA ASP A 20 -6.15 -3.64 -15.14
C ASP A 20 -4.75 -4.16 -15.48
N GLU A 21 -4.52 -5.43 -15.20
CA GLU A 21 -3.21 -6.05 -15.36
C GLU A 21 -2.86 -6.35 -16.82
N ASP A 22 -3.80 -6.16 -17.73
CA ASP A 22 -3.55 -6.35 -19.15
C ASP A 22 -2.95 -5.09 -19.79
N GLN A 23 -2.84 -4.00 -19.04
CA GLN A 23 -2.26 -2.76 -19.55
C GLN A 23 -0.74 -2.76 -19.37
N LEU A 24 -0.07 -1.85 -20.11
CA LEU A 24 1.39 -1.72 -19.99
C LEU A 24 1.81 -1.06 -18.69
N VAL A 25 0.93 -0.27 -18.10
CA VAL A 25 1.18 0.36 -16.81
C VAL A 25 0.17 -0.17 -15.83
N VAL A 26 0.65 -0.73 -14.72
CA VAL A 26 -0.22 -1.33 -13.71
C VAL A 26 0.16 -0.75 -12.36
N GLU A 27 -0.85 -0.38 -11.58
CA GLU A 27 -0.63 0.06 -10.19
C GLU A 27 -1.36 -0.88 -9.25
N GLY A 28 -0.67 -1.24 -8.17
CA GLY A 28 -1.27 -2.08 -7.14
C GLY A 28 -1.14 -1.43 -5.79
N LEU A 29 -2.19 -1.49 -5.00
CA LEU A 29 -2.20 -0.99 -3.63
C LEU A 29 -2.08 -2.19 -2.71
N ILE A 30 -1.03 -2.20 -1.90
CA ILE A 30 -0.80 -3.28 -0.94
C ILE A 30 -0.75 -2.72 0.46
N ALA A 31 -1.05 -3.56 1.43
CA ALA A 31 -0.89 -3.21 2.84
C ALA A 31 -0.18 -4.35 3.54
N GLY A 32 0.65 -4.04 4.50
CA GLY A 32 1.41 -5.06 5.23
C GLY A 32 2.17 -4.45 6.40
N MET A 33 2.96 -5.29 7.06
CA MET A 33 3.78 -4.87 8.20
C MET A 33 5.25 -4.91 7.79
N ASP A 34 6.00 -3.88 8.14
CA ASP A 34 7.44 -3.90 7.85
C ASP A 34 8.21 -4.61 8.99
N ALA A 35 9.52 -4.70 8.84
CA ALA A 35 10.35 -5.44 9.79
C ALA A 35 10.39 -4.80 11.18
N ASP A 36 10.08 -3.50 11.25
CA ASP A 36 10.09 -2.79 12.52
C ASP A 36 8.71 -2.77 13.19
N GLY A 37 7.74 -3.45 12.62
CA GLY A 37 6.40 -3.51 13.18
C GLY A 37 5.51 -2.34 12.79
N ASN A 38 5.93 -1.53 11.82
CA ASN A 38 5.11 -0.43 11.33
C ASN A 38 4.09 -0.95 10.32
N LEU A 39 2.94 -0.31 10.29
CA LEU A 39 1.92 -0.62 9.29
C LEU A 39 2.23 0.22 8.03
N VAL A 40 2.25 -0.44 6.88
CA VAL A 40 2.60 0.22 5.62
C VAL A 40 1.49 -0.03 4.61
N ALA A 41 1.11 1.01 3.88
CA ALA A 41 0.26 0.86 2.70
C ALA A 41 0.97 1.55 1.55
N ALA A 42 1.05 0.88 0.41
CA ALA A 42 1.87 1.35 -0.70
C ALA A 42 1.19 1.16 -2.03
N VAL A 43 1.38 2.14 -2.93
CA VAL A 43 1.00 2.01 -4.33
C VAL A 43 2.26 1.75 -5.11
N GLU A 44 2.32 0.60 -5.77
CA GLU A 44 3.43 0.25 -6.63
C GLU A 44 3.04 0.55 -8.07
N HIS A 45 3.81 1.41 -8.70
CA HIS A 45 3.57 1.81 -10.09
C HIS A 45 4.56 1.05 -10.96
N ASN A 46 4.05 0.17 -11.80
CA ASN A 46 4.87 -0.70 -12.65
C ASN A 46 4.65 -0.35 -14.11
N ASP A 47 5.70 0.15 -14.76
CA ASP A 47 5.66 0.45 -16.19
C ASP A 47 6.42 -0.67 -16.88
N TYR A 48 5.69 -1.56 -17.53
CA TYR A 48 6.29 -2.73 -18.16
C TYR A 48 6.99 -2.40 -19.46
N GLU A 49 6.82 -1.16 -19.95
CA GLU A 49 7.48 -0.72 -21.14
C GLU A 49 8.83 -0.07 -20.81
N ASP A 50 8.93 0.61 -19.67
CA ASP A 50 10.15 1.30 -19.28
C ASP A 50 10.23 1.31 -17.76
N GLU A 51 11.03 0.41 -17.20
CA GLU A 51 11.13 0.28 -15.75
C GLU A 51 11.72 1.49 -15.06
N ARG A 52 12.29 2.44 -15.80
CA ARG A 52 12.78 3.67 -15.19
C ARG A 52 11.64 4.48 -14.58
N TYR A 53 10.40 4.23 -15.01
CA TYR A 53 9.25 4.92 -14.48
C TYR A 53 8.57 4.17 -13.35
N ASN A 54 9.12 3.03 -12.93
CA ASN A 54 8.59 2.32 -11.78
C ASN A 54 8.79 3.15 -10.54
N SER A 55 7.82 3.12 -9.65
CA SER A 55 7.90 3.86 -8.40
C SER A 55 7.02 3.22 -7.35
N VAL A 56 7.27 3.57 -6.10
CA VAL A 56 6.43 3.15 -4.99
C VAL A 56 6.16 4.39 -4.14
N SER A 57 4.88 4.68 -3.92
CA SER A 57 4.48 5.72 -2.98
C SER A 57 3.86 5.01 -1.80
N TYR A 58 4.28 5.33 -0.59
CA TYR A 58 3.79 4.59 0.56
C TYR A 58 3.60 5.46 1.78
N LEU A 59 2.70 5.02 2.63
CA LEU A 59 2.49 5.63 3.93
C LEU A 59 2.96 4.65 5.01
N THR A 60 3.40 5.19 6.12
CA THR A 60 3.85 4.40 7.26
C THR A 60 3.15 4.91 8.52
N VAL A 61 2.61 3.99 9.28
CA VAL A 61 2.06 4.25 10.61
C VAL A 61 2.99 3.57 11.60
N SER A 62 3.46 4.30 12.60
CA SER A 62 4.43 3.77 13.54
C SER A 62 3.89 2.56 14.29
N ARG A 63 4.80 1.73 14.77
CA ARG A 63 4.43 0.56 15.56
C ARG A 63 3.51 0.91 16.73
N GLU A 64 3.81 2.01 17.41
CA GLU A 64 2.99 2.41 18.56
C GLU A 64 1.57 2.75 18.13
N ASP A 65 1.42 3.51 17.05
CA ASP A 65 0.10 3.85 16.55
C ASP A 65 -0.61 2.64 15.98
N ALA A 66 0.12 1.73 15.35
CA ALA A 66 -0.45 0.49 14.83
C ALA A 66 -0.99 -0.36 15.97
N GLU A 67 -0.26 -0.44 17.08
CA GLU A 67 -0.72 -1.20 18.25
C GLU A 67 -1.97 -0.58 18.84
N ALA A 68 -2.01 0.75 18.91
CA ALA A 68 -3.19 1.44 19.44
C ALA A 68 -4.40 1.22 18.52
N LEU A 69 -4.17 1.27 17.21
CA LEU A 69 -5.22 1.04 16.23
C LEU A 69 -5.78 -0.36 16.34
N ALA A 70 -4.91 -1.35 16.50
CA ALA A 70 -5.34 -2.74 16.64
C ALA A 70 -6.22 -2.91 17.86
N ARG A 71 -5.85 -2.28 18.95
CA ARG A 71 -6.67 -2.33 20.18
C ARG A 71 -8.03 -1.70 19.94
N GLU A 72 -8.04 -0.57 19.24
CA GLU A 72 -9.30 0.13 18.98
C GLU A 72 -10.21 -0.69 18.07
N TRP A 73 -9.64 -1.35 17.09
CA TRP A 73 -10.43 -2.15 16.15
C TRP A 73 -10.69 -3.56 16.64
N GLY A 74 -10.12 -3.95 17.79
CA GLY A 74 -10.37 -5.26 18.37
C GLY A 74 -9.70 -6.39 17.62
N VAL A 75 -8.54 -6.13 17.01
CA VAL A 75 -7.80 -7.12 16.25
C VAL A 75 -6.34 -7.12 16.69
N THR A 76 -5.57 -8.08 16.20
CA THR A 76 -4.13 -8.06 16.44
C THR A 76 -3.46 -7.15 15.42
N VAL A 77 -2.24 -6.73 15.71
CA VAL A 77 -1.49 -5.87 14.80
C VAL A 77 -1.32 -6.56 13.44
N ARG A 78 -1.08 -7.86 13.44
CA ARG A 78 -0.87 -8.61 12.20
C ARG A 78 -2.12 -8.72 11.36
N GLU A 79 -3.29 -8.47 11.95
CA GLU A 79 -4.54 -8.49 11.22
C GLU A 79 -4.90 -7.14 10.62
N LEU A 80 -4.14 -6.09 10.92
CA LEU A 80 -4.43 -4.76 10.39
C LEU A 80 -4.45 -4.69 8.87
N PRO A 81 -3.49 -5.30 8.17
CA PRO A 81 -3.56 -5.27 6.70
C PRO A 81 -4.86 -5.85 6.16
N GLU A 82 -5.34 -6.94 6.75
CA GLU A 82 -6.57 -7.56 6.31
C GLU A 82 -7.78 -6.69 6.64
N GLU A 83 -7.74 -5.99 7.78
CA GLU A 83 -8.82 -5.06 8.11
C GLU A 83 -8.90 -3.92 7.10
N ILE A 84 -7.75 -3.44 6.64
CA ILE A 84 -7.74 -2.43 5.60
C ILE A 84 -8.32 -3.00 4.31
N TYR A 85 -7.92 -4.23 3.97
CA TYR A 85 -8.44 -4.91 2.79
C TYR A 85 -9.97 -4.99 2.85
N ASP A 86 -10.51 -5.43 3.99
CA ASP A 86 -11.95 -5.56 4.15
C ASP A 86 -12.65 -4.22 4.08
N SER A 87 -12.04 -3.17 4.62
CA SER A 87 -12.62 -1.84 4.63
C SER A 87 -12.73 -1.24 3.22
N MET A 88 -11.95 -1.76 2.29
CA MET A 88 -11.91 -1.24 0.92
C MET A 88 -12.64 -2.14 -0.07
N GLU A 89 -13.50 -3.01 0.42
CA GLU A 89 -14.19 -3.99 -0.42
C GLU A 89 -14.94 -3.34 -1.58
N GLN A 90 -15.58 -2.20 -1.35
CA GLN A 90 -16.37 -1.54 -2.39
C GLN A 90 -15.53 -1.14 -3.60
N TRP A 91 -14.24 -0.91 -3.40
CA TRP A 91 -13.36 -0.53 -4.52
C TRP A 91 -13.13 -1.70 -5.46
N ARG A 92 -13.25 -2.93 -4.96
CA ARG A 92 -13.01 -4.13 -5.77
C ARG A 92 -14.24 -4.59 -6.54
N GLU A 93 -15.36 -3.91 -6.35
CA GLU A 93 -16.56 -4.24 -7.12
C GLU A 93 -16.46 -3.78 -8.56
N THR A 94 -15.54 -2.86 -8.85
CA THR A 94 -15.33 -2.39 -10.20
C THR A 94 -14.38 -3.32 -10.91
N ALA A 95 -14.79 -3.84 -12.08
CA ALA A 95 -13.90 -4.66 -12.87
C ALA A 95 -12.87 -3.75 -13.54
N ASN A 96 -11.63 -4.21 -13.62
CA ASN A 96 -10.54 -3.51 -14.29
C ASN A 96 -10.41 -2.06 -13.82
N PRO A 97 -10.09 -1.84 -12.53
CA PRO A 97 -9.94 -0.47 -12.03
C PRO A 97 -8.89 0.31 -12.82
N THR A 98 -9.09 1.62 -12.91
CA THR A 98 -8.13 2.50 -13.56
C THR A 98 -7.01 2.83 -12.58
N LEU A 99 -5.92 3.40 -13.09
CA LEU A 99 -4.84 3.88 -12.22
C LEU A 99 -5.36 4.92 -11.24
N SER A 100 -6.24 5.79 -11.72
CA SER A 100 -6.83 6.82 -10.87
C SER A 100 -7.62 6.20 -9.72
N GLN A 101 -8.34 5.12 -9.98
CA GLN A 101 -9.12 4.44 -8.95
C GLN A 101 -8.21 3.81 -7.89
N VAL A 102 -7.07 3.27 -8.30
CA VAL A 102 -6.11 2.71 -7.33
C VAL A 102 -5.57 3.82 -6.43
N ARG A 103 -5.25 4.97 -7.01
CA ARG A 103 -4.75 6.11 -6.24
C ARG A 103 -5.81 6.68 -5.31
N ASP A 104 -7.06 6.72 -5.77
CA ASP A 104 -8.16 7.18 -4.93
C ASP A 104 -8.39 6.22 -3.77
N CYS A 105 -8.22 4.92 -4.01
CA CYS A 105 -8.32 3.94 -2.94
C CYS A 105 -7.20 4.12 -1.92
N PHE A 106 -5.98 4.42 -2.39
CA PHE A 106 -4.87 4.72 -1.50
C PHE A 106 -5.20 5.92 -0.61
N LYS A 107 -5.81 6.95 -1.20
CA LYS A 107 -6.23 8.11 -0.42
C LYS A 107 -7.31 7.73 0.58
N ALA A 108 -8.20 6.83 0.22
CA ALA A 108 -9.23 6.36 1.15
C ALA A 108 -8.60 5.63 2.33
N VAL A 109 -7.55 4.84 2.09
CA VAL A 109 -6.82 4.18 3.16
C VAL A 109 -6.15 5.23 4.06
N TYR A 110 -5.54 6.24 3.46
CA TYR A 110 -4.93 7.33 4.21
C TYR A 110 -5.97 8.00 5.12
N ASP A 111 -7.14 8.32 4.55
CA ASP A 111 -8.19 9.00 5.31
C ASP A 111 -8.71 8.11 6.42
N LEU A 112 -8.86 6.81 6.19
CA LEU A 112 -9.31 5.87 7.19
C LEU A 112 -8.36 5.86 8.40
N LEU A 113 -7.06 5.81 8.13
CA LEU A 113 -6.06 5.76 9.19
C LEU A 113 -5.94 7.11 9.90
N LEU A 114 -6.03 8.20 9.15
CA LEU A 114 -5.97 9.53 9.73
C LEU A 114 -7.16 9.76 10.66
N ASP A 115 -8.37 9.36 10.23
CA ASP A 115 -9.57 9.52 11.03
C ASP A 115 -9.51 8.67 12.29
N ALA A 116 -8.76 7.60 12.28
CA ALA A 116 -8.58 6.74 13.44
C ALA A 116 -7.52 7.28 14.41
N GLY A 117 -6.92 8.43 14.08
CA GLY A 117 -5.98 9.09 15.00
C GLY A 117 -4.52 8.73 14.74
N CYS A 118 -4.20 8.04 13.67
CA CYS A 118 -2.83 7.65 13.38
C CYS A 118 -2.03 8.83 12.85
N HIS A 119 -0.76 8.88 13.23
CA HIS A 119 0.19 9.79 12.61
C HIS A 119 0.77 9.08 11.41
N ILE A 120 0.71 9.72 10.26
CA ILE A 120 1.07 9.09 8.98
C ILE A 120 2.24 9.80 8.35
N ARG A 121 3.22 9.02 7.90
CA ARG A 121 4.35 9.56 7.15
C ARG A 121 4.26 9.04 5.72
N ILE A 122 4.38 9.95 4.74
CA ILE A 122 4.31 9.60 3.32
C ILE A 122 5.71 9.65 2.74
N SER A 123 6.05 8.66 1.93
CA SER A 123 7.35 8.58 1.28
C SER A 123 7.19 8.04 -0.12
N ARG A 124 8.21 8.24 -0.95
CA ARG A 124 8.19 7.75 -2.31
C ARG A 124 9.57 7.29 -2.74
N ILE A 125 9.62 6.15 -3.40
CA ILE A 125 10.83 5.64 -4.03
C ILE A 125 10.57 5.68 -5.53
N ALA A 126 11.27 6.55 -6.25
CA ALA A 126 10.96 6.80 -7.65
C ALA A 126 12.01 6.20 -8.57
N GLY A 127 11.54 5.44 -9.51
CA GLY A 127 12.29 4.93 -10.62
C GLY A 127 13.56 4.23 -10.27
N HIS A 128 14.25 3.73 -11.24
CA HIS A 128 15.50 3.08 -10.94
C HIS A 128 16.61 4.08 -10.81
N LYS A 129 16.33 5.34 -11.18
CA LYS A 129 17.30 6.31 -10.97
C LYS A 129 17.28 6.78 -9.57
N GLY A 130 16.20 7.14 -9.05
CA GLY A 130 16.07 7.50 -7.72
C GLY A 130 16.07 6.35 -6.84
N TYR A 131 15.88 5.20 -7.35
CA TYR A 131 15.75 4.08 -6.64
C TYR A 131 16.92 3.29 -6.94
N THR A 132 17.75 3.22 -6.13
CA THR A 132 18.79 2.42 -6.31
C THR A 132 18.40 1.22 -5.75
N PRO A 133 18.13 0.36 -6.44
CA PRO A 133 17.65 -0.77 -5.88
C PRO A 133 18.59 -1.21 -4.99
N CYS A 134 18.58 -0.86 -4.78
CA CYS A 134 19.20 -1.28 -4.10
C CYS A 134 19.60 -1.85 -4.05
#